data_26b2d8116a5a090d4037c2cac0d5b882
#
_entry.id   26b2d8116a5a090d4037c2cac0d5b882
#
_cell.length_a   1.000
_cell.length_b   1.000
_cell.length_c   1.000
_cell.angle_alpha   90.00
_cell.angle_beta   90.00
_cell.angle_gamma   90.00
#
_symmetry.space_group_name_H-M   'P 1'
#
loop_
_entity.id
_entity.type
_entity.pdbx_description
1 polymer ?
#
loop_
_entity_poly.entity_id
_entity_poly.type
_entity_poly.pdbx_seq_one_letter_code
_entity_poly.pdbx_strand_id
1 'polypeptide(L)'
;MTLYSLVKQLLVESHIHRTLVASDRLQQGLSGPLDDIPTPLIRIEYHSPHPFPAYDIAIQAIDHYFKEFHVAHPLLKREVLQSCLEQAPDWTTQERINLTAEQRHDIFQLYMAIAIGSIRLFRDKTFDQHPFGFFSAALEMNPPAESRYNTLGNIENLILIARFGVYYNIGIY
;
A
#
# COMPACT_ATOMS: atom_id res chain seq x y z
N MET A 1 -21.34 8.86 -5.14
CA MET A 1 -20.32 7.78 -5.14
C MET A 1 -19.00 8.42 -4.76
N THR A 2 -18.40 8.04 -3.64
CA THR A 2 -17.14 8.65 -3.20
C THR A 2 -15.97 8.05 -3.97
N LEU A 3 -14.88 8.81 -4.18
CA LEU A 3 -13.67 8.34 -4.86
C LEU A 3 -13.08 7.08 -4.16
N TYR A 4 -13.26 6.97 -2.84
CA TYR A 4 -12.92 5.78 -2.06
C TYR A 4 -13.74 4.56 -2.49
N SER A 5 -15.05 4.73 -2.70
CA SER A 5 -15.91 3.68 -3.22
C SER A 5 -15.46 3.23 -4.60
N LEU A 6 -15.02 4.17 -5.45
CA LEU A 6 -14.49 3.89 -6.77
C LEU A 6 -13.17 3.12 -6.72
N VAL A 7 -12.21 3.55 -5.88
CA VAL A 7 -10.91 2.88 -5.73
C VAL A 7 -11.10 1.48 -5.14
N LYS A 8 -11.94 1.34 -4.10
CA LYS A 8 -12.30 0.04 -3.53
C LYS A 8 -12.99 -0.85 -4.55
N GLN A 9 -13.89 -0.29 -5.34
CA GLN A 9 -14.61 -1.01 -6.40
C GLN A 9 -13.65 -1.43 -7.52
N LEU A 10 -12.72 -0.58 -7.96
CA LEU A 10 -11.70 -0.92 -8.95
C LEU A 10 -10.74 -2.01 -8.46
N LEU A 11 -10.35 -1.98 -7.18
CA LEU A 11 -9.53 -3.02 -6.57
C LEU A 11 -10.30 -4.36 -6.47
N VAL A 12 -11.58 -4.31 -6.10
CA VAL A 12 -12.47 -5.48 -6.02
C VAL A 12 -12.83 -5.97 -7.42
N GLU A 13 -13.20 -5.09 -8.34
CA GLU A 13 -13.55 -5.46 -9.72
C GLU A 13 -12.40 -6.01 -10.53
N SER A 14 -11.18 -5.47 -10.35
CA SER A 14 -9.98 -6.05 -10.97
C SER A 14 -9.74 -7.48 -10.48
N HIS A 15 -10.09 -7.76 -9.24
CA HIS A 15 -10.01 -9.10 -8.65
C HIS A 15 -11.16 -10.00 -9.13
N ILE A 16 -12.40 -9.49 -9.11
CA ILE A 16 -13.60 -10.19 -9.58
C ILE A 16 -13.51 -10.47 -11.09
N HIS A 17 -13.05 -9.52 -11.89
CA HIS A 17 -12.89 -9.70 -13.34
C HIS A 17 -11.91 -10.84 -13.65
N ARG A 18 -10.78 -10.95 -12.91
CA ARG A 18 -9.85 -12.07 -13.05
C ARG A 18 -10.48 -13.39 -12.62
N THR A 19 -11.27 -13.38 -11.56
CA THR A 19 -11.99 -14.57 -11.06
C THR A 19 -13.11 -14.99 -12.02
N LEU A 20 -13.86 -14.04 -12.58
CA LEU A 20 -14.94 -14.31 -13.55
C LEU A 20 -14.39 -14.83 -14.88
N VAL A 21 -13.29 -14.24 -15.40
CA VAL A 21 -12.63 -14.72 -16.62
C VAL A 21 -12.10 -16.15 -16.43
N ALA A 22 -11.62 -16.50 -15.24
CA ALA A 22 -11.24 -17.88 -14.91
C ALA A 22 -12.47 -18.81 -14.85
N SER A 23 -13.61 -18.32 -14.29
CA SER A 23 -14.85 -19.10 -14.20
C SER A 23 -15.50 -19.30 -15.55
N ASP A 24 -15.54 -18.28 -16.43
CA ASP A 24 -16.11 -18.38 -17.78
C ASP A 24 -15.32 -19.36 -18.66
N ARG A 25 -14.01 -19.45 -18.50
CA ARG A 25 -13.19 -20.47 -19.17
C ARG A 25 -13.49 -21.88 -18.69
N LEU A 26 -13.87 -22.03 -17.41
CA LEU A 26 -14.29 -23.32 -16.85
C LEU A 26 -15.69 -23.77 -17.34
N GLN A 27 -16.58 -22.81 -17.65
CA GLN A 27 -17.93 -23.10 -18.18
C GLN A 27 -17.94 -23.40 -19.68
N GLN A 28 -16.89 -23.04 -20.44
CA GLN A 28 -16.81 -23.28 -21.88
C GLN A 28 -16.24 -24.67 -22.25
N GLY A 29 -16.40 -25.67 -21.39
CA GLY A 29 -16.40 -27.07 -21.81
C GLY A 29 -15.07 -27.63 -22.30
N LEU A 30 -13.95 -27.27 -21.67
CA LEU A 30 -12.69 -28.00 -21.82
C LEU A 30 -12.71 -29.22 -20.87
N SER A 31 -13.32 -30.31 -21.30
CA SER A 31 -13.21 -31.63 -20.68
C SER A 31 -11.82 -32.25 -20.99
N GLY A 32 -10.80 -31.76 -20.33
CA GLY A 32 -9.49 -32.38 -20.22
C GLY A 32 -9.22 -32.77 -18.77
N PRO A 33 -8.28 -33.68 -18.49
CA PRO A 33 -7.95 -34.05 -17.12
C PRO A 33 -7.55 -32.78 -16.31
N LEU A 34 -8.21 -32.61 -15.18
CA LEU A 34 -8.15 -31.41 -14.33
C LEU A 34 -6.82 -31.22 -13.57
N ASP A 35 -5.84 -32.08 -13.82
CA ASP A 35 -4.63 -32.19 -12.99
C ASP A 35 -3.48 -31.23 -13.40
N ASP A 36 -3.58 -30.56 -14.56
CA ASP A 36 -2.46 -29.75 -15.10
C ASP A 36 -2.72 -28.27 -15.25
N ILE A 37 -3.81 -27.72 -14.70
CA ILE A 37 -3.99 -26.28 -14.67
C ILE A 37 -3.39 -25.78 -13.35
N PRO A 38 -2.23 -25.09 -13.36
CA PRO A 38 -1.78 -24.39 -12.17
C PRO A 38 -2.83 -23.32 -11.89
N THR A 39 -3.76 -23.61 -10.99
CA THR A 39 -4.64 -22.60 -10.40
C THR A 39 -3.70 -21.59 -9.76
N PRO A 40 -3.58 -20.37 -10.26
CA PRO A 40 -2.91 -19.34 -9.51
C PRO A 40 -3.81 -19.11 -8.30
N LEU A 41 -3.55 -19.84 -7.22
CA LEU A 41 -3.98 -19.46 -5.91
C LEU A 41 -3.31 -18.11 -5.64
N ILE A 42 -3.95 -17.04 -6.09
CA ILE A 42 -3.70 -15.72 -5.53
C ILE A 42 -4.21 -15.84 -4.10
N ARG A 43 -3.38 -16.39 -3.24
CA ARG A 43 -3.53 -16.23 -1.81
C ARG A 43 -3.45 -14.72 -1.59
N ILE A 44 -4.60 -14.09 -1.43
CA ILE A 44 -4.65 -12.79 -0.79
C ILE A 44 -4.25 -13.11 0.65
N GLU A 45 -2.95 -13.11 0.89
CA GLU A 45 -2.44 -13.11 2.24
C GLU A 45 -2.89 -11.78 2.81
N TYR A 46 -3.89 -11.81 3.69
CA TYR A 46 -4.21 -10.68 4.53
C TYR A 46 -2.99 -10.44 5.41
N HIS A 47 -2.13 -9.55 4.95
CA HIS A 47 -1.03 -9.12 5.78
C HIS A 47 -1.62 -8.20 6.85
N SER A 48 -1.53 -8.64 8.10
CA SER A 48 -1.84 -7.78 9.24
C SER A 48 -0.98 -6.52 9.16
N PRO A 49 -1.51 -5.37 9.59
CA PRO A 49 -0.75 -4.13 9.68
C PRO A 49 0.55 -4.33 10.43
N HIS A 50 1.65 -3.87 9.85
CA HIS A 50 2.94 -3.91 10.53
C HIS A 50 3.05 -2.78 11.56
N PRO A 51 3.68 -3.05 12.71
CA PRO A 51 4.09 -1.98 13.59
C PRO A 51 5.08 -1.06 12.87
N PHE A 52 5.30 0.13 13.42
CA PHE A 52 6.30 1.03 12.87
C PHE A 52 7.69 0.38 12.92
N PRO A 53 8.43 0.35 11.81
CA PRO A 53 9.70 -0.35 11.76
C PRO A 53 10.79 0.40 12.53
N ALA A 54 11.89 -0.27 12.84
CA ALA A 54 13.07 0.37 13.38
C ALA A 54 13.59 1.49 12.45
N TYR A 55 14.23 2.51 13.01
CA TYR A 55 14.63 3.72 12.29
C TYR A 55 15.50 3.43 11.05
N ASP A 56 16.45 2.54 11.16
CA ASP A 56 17.35 2.11 10.08
C ASP A 56 16.60 1.44 8.93
N ILE A 57 15.58 0.64 9.26
CA ILE A 57 14.71 -0.02 8.30
C ILE A 57 13.81 1.01 7.61
N ALA A 58 13.22 1.93 8.37
CA ALA A 58 12.38 2.98 7.83
C ALA A 58 13.15 3.89 6.87
N ILE A 59 14.35 4.36 7.26
CA ILE A 59 15.16 5.25 6.44
C ILE A 59 15.63 4.58 5.15
N GLN A 60 15.99 3.29 5.20
CA GLN A 60 16.35 2.51 4.02
C GLN A 60 15.21 2.48 3.00
N ALA A 61 13.99 2.20 3.45
CA ALA A 61 12.82 2.16 2.57
C ALA A 61 12.48 3.55 2.02
N ILE A 62 12.53 4.60 2.85
CA ILE A 62 12.29 5.99 2.44
C ILE A 62 13.34 6.45 1.42
N ASP A 63 14.61 6.17 1.63
CA ASP A 63 15.67 6.51 0.67
C ASP A 63 15.46 5.82 -0.67
N HIS A 64 15.05 4.54 -0.63
CA HIS A 64 14.72 3.81 -1.84
C HIS A 64 13.49 4.40 -2.55
N TYR A 65 12.45 4.84 -1.81
CA TYR A 65 11.31 5.56 -2.38
C TYR A 65 11.76 6.82 -3.13
N PHE A 66 12.60 7.65 -2.53
CA PHE A 66 13.07 8.88 -3.16
C PHE A 66 13.98 8.62 -4.36
N LYS A 67 14.76 7.57 -4.32
CA LYS A 67 15.68 7.21 -5.41
C LYS A 67 14.95 6.66 -6.64
N GLU A 68 13.98 5.77 -6.45
CA GLU A 68 13.41 4.98 -7.53
C GLU A 68 12.02 5.47 -7.97
N PHE A 69 11.20 5.92 -7.02
CA PHE A 69 9.78 6.21 -7.28
C PHE A 69 9.45 7.70 -7.31
N HIS A 70 10.08 8.49 -6.45
CA HIS A 70 9.82 9.92 -6.35
C HIS A 70 10.26 10.69 -7.61
N VAL A 71 11.35 10.26 -8.26
CA VAL A 71 11.92 10.93 -9.44
C VAL A 71 10.89 11.06 -10.57
N ALA A 72 10.11 10.01 -10.81
CA ALA A 72 9.08 10.02 -11.86
C ALA A 72 7.87 10.89 -11.49
N HIS A 73 7.58 10.99 -10.18
CA HIS A 73 6.38 11.66 -9.69
C HIS A 73 6.62 12.25 -8.29
N PRO A 74 7.17 13.44 -8.17
CA PRO A 74 7.45 14.09 -6.90
C PRO A 74 6.14 14.49 -6.21
N LEU A 75 5.77 13.74 -5.17
CA LEU A 75 4.56 13.99 -4.39
C LEU A 75 4.88 14.37 -2.94
N LEU A 76 5.85 13.68 -2.34
CA LEU A 76 6.24 13.89 -0.95
C LEU A 76 7.50 14.73 -0.85
N LYS A 77 7.63 15.50 0.23
CA LYS A 77 8.84 16.28 0.53
C LYS A 77 9.72 15.50 1.49
N ARG A 78 11.00 15.30 1.11
CA ARG A 78 11.96 14.53 1.93
C ARG A 78 12.12 15.12 3.33
N GLU A 79 12.23 16.44 3.43
CA GLU A 79 12.44 17.14 4.70
C GLU A 79 11.25 16.95 5.65
N VAL A 80 10.03 16.95 5.12
CA VAL A 80 8.81 16.70 5.90
C VAL A 80 8.81 15.27 6.41
N LEU A 81 9.07 14.29 5.55
CA LEU A 81 9.11 12.88 5.98
C LEU A 81 10.23 12.60 6.99
N GLN A 82 11.38 13.25 6.88
CA GLN A 82 12.46 13.10 7.87
C GLN A 82 12.03 13.64 9.24
N SER A 83 11.40 14.83 9.28
CA SER A 83 10.86 15.39 10.52
C SER A 83 9.78 14.49 11.13
N CYS A 84 8.90 13.94 10.31
CA CYS A 84 7.88 12.98 10.76
C CYS A 84 8.51 11.68 11.27
N LEU A 85 9.56 11.19 10.63
CA LEU A 85 10.25 9.97 11.03
C LEU A 85 10.83 10.05 12.45
N GLU A 86 11.34 11.21 12.84
CA GLU A 86 11.87 11.44 14.19
C GLU A 86 10.77 11.39 15.27
N GLN A 87 9.54 11.77 14.92
CA GLN A 87 8.39 11.84 15.83
C GLN A 87 7.52 10.57 15.78
N ALA A 88 7.66 9.77 14.74
CA ALA A 88 6.82 8.61 14.48
C ALA A 88 6.81 7.56 15.61
N PRO A 89 7.93 7.26 16.33
CA PRO A 89 7.89 6.32 17.43
C PRO A 89 6.93 6.74 18.54
N ASP A 90 6.86 8.03 18.86
CA ASP A 90 5.95 8.55 19.88
C ASP A 90 4.50 8.52 19.39
N TRP A 91 4.25 8.84 18.13
CA TRP A 91 2.90 8.89 17.56
C TRP A 91 2.31 7.50 17.35
N THR A 92 3.11 6.54 16.88
CA THR A 92 2.65 5.19 16.57
C THR A 92 2.38 4.33 17.81
N THR A 93 2.87 4.75 18.99
CA THR A 93 2.53 4.11 20.27
C THR A 93 1.23 4.62 20.87
N GLN A 94 0.69 5.74 20.37
CA GLN A 94 -0.56 6.32 20.84
C GLN A 94 -1.76 5.68 20.15
N GLU A 95 -2.88 5.65 20.86
CA GLU A 95 -4.15 5.30 20.23
C GLU A 95 -4.50 6.33 19.14
N ARG A 96 -4.93 5.87 17.99
CA ARG A 96 -5.29 6.72 16.83
C ARG A 96 -6.23 7.88 17.19
N ILE A 97 -7.13 7.68 18.16
CA ILE A 97 -8.11 8.69 18.59
C ILE A 97 -7.44 9.91 19.24
N ASN A 98 -6.26 9.74 19.80
CA ASN A 98 -5.51 10.79 20.49
C ASN A 98 -4.65 11.62 19.52
N LEU A 99 -4.50 11.17 18.28
CA LEU A 99 -3.73 11.86 17.25
C LEU A 99 -4.57 12.93 16.56
N THR A 100 -3.94 14.07 16.26
CA THR A 100 -4.57 15.09 15.42
C THR A 100 -4.80 14.61 13.99
N ALA A 101 -5.64 15.29 13.23
CA ALA A 101 -5.85 14.96 11.81
C ALA A 101 -4.56 15.13 10.98
N GLU A 102 -3.72 16.10 11.33
CA GLU A 102 -2.42 16.35 10.72
C GLU A 102 -1.45 15.21 11.03
N GLN A 103 -1.28 14.84 12.29
CA GLN A 103 -0.42 13.71 12.68
C GLN A 103 -0.83 12.41 12.00
N ARG A 104 -2.13 12.12 11.91
CA ARG A 104 -2.62 10.93 11.18
C ARG A 104 -2.29 10.99 9.69
N HIS A 105 -2.37 12.17 9.08
CA HIS A 105 -1.99 12.40 7.69
C HIS A 105 -0.50 12.15 7.49
N ASP A 106 0.35 12.71 8.35
CA ASP A 106 1.81 12.58 8.27
C ASP A 106 2.26 11.14 8.47
N ILE A 107 1.70 10.45 9.47
CA ILE A 107 1.96 9.01 9.69
C ILE A 107 1.52 8.18 8.48
N PHE A 108 0.37 8.50 7.89
CA PHE A 108 -0.09 7.84 6.68
C PHE A 108 0.91 7.98 5.53
N GLN A 109 1.38 9.22 5.26
CA GLN A 109 2.35 9.47 4.20
C GLN A 109 3.67 8.76 4.46
N LEU A 110 4.10 8.72 5.71
CA LEU A 110 5.32 8.03 6.13
C LEU A 110 5.22 6.51 5.89
N TYR A 111 4.14 5.87 6.33
CA TYR A 111 3.89 4.45 6.07
C TYR A 111 3.77 4.15 4.57
N MET A 112 3.14 5.04 3.79
CA MET A 112 3.03 4.86 2.34
C MET A 112 4.38 4.97 1.63
N ALA A 113 5.26 5.89 2.06
CA ALA A 113 6.62 5.98 1.54
C ALA A 113 7.43 4.70 1.84
N ILE A 114 7.29 4.17 3.07
CA ILE A 114 7.92 2.90 3.47
C ILE A 114 7.32 1.74 2.65
N ALA A 115 6.01 1.66 2.51
CA ALA A 115 5.33 0.61 1.74
C ALA A 115 5.80 0.57 0.28
N ILE A 116 5.80 1.72 -0.40
CA ILE A 116 6.22 1.81 -1.81
C ILE A 116 7.72 1.54 -1.93
N GLY A 117 8.55 2.15 -1.09
CA GLY A 117 10.00 2.00 -1.13
C GLY A 117 10.47 0.57 -0.84
N SER A 118 9.74 -0.16 0.00
CA SER A 118 10.07 -1.55 0.34
C SER A 118 9.67 -2.58 -0.74
N ILE A 119 8.86 -2.22 -1.75
CA ILE A 119 8.38 -3.19 -2.76
C ILE A 119 9.54 -3.91 -3.45
N ARG A 120 10.51 -3.16 -3.96
CA ARG A 120 11.65 -3.74 -4.66
C ARG A 120 12.63 -4.41 -3.70
N LEU A 121 12.90 -3.78 -2.56
CA LEU A 121 13.78 -4.32 -1.53
C LEU A 121 13.28 -5.70 -1.04
N PHE A 122 11.98 -5.87 -0.88
CA PHE A 122 11.35 -7.13 -0.53
C PHE A 122 11.50 -8.18 -1.63
N ARG A 123 11.30 -7.79 -2.90
CA ARG A 123 11.48 -8.70 -4.05
C ARG A 123 12.92 -9.15 -4.20
N ASP A 124 13.87 -8.26 -3.97
CA ASP A 124 15.31 -8.55 -4.02
C ASP A 124 15.81 -9.29 -2.76
N LYS A 125 14.89 -9.62 -1.82
CA LYS A 125 15.17 -10.32 -0.54
C LYS A 125 16.18 -9.59 0.35
N THR A 126 16.27 -8.28 0.20
CA THR A 126 17.09 -7.41 1.07
C THR A 126 16.26 -6.81 2.21
N PHE A 127 14.97 -7.11 2.25
CA PHE A 127 14.01 -6.62 3.22
C PHE A 127 13.00 -7.74 3.54
N ASP A 128 12.85 -8.05 4.83
CA ASP A 128 12.04 -9.20 5.26
C ASP A 128 10.56 -8.87 5.49
N GLN A 129 10.24 -7.58 5.71
CA GLN A 129 8.89 -7.15 6.01
C GLN A 129 8.10 -6.92 4.72
N HIS A 130 6.91 -7.50 4.66
CA HIS A 130 6.08 -7.44 3.46
C HIS A 130 5.50 -6.03 3.24
N PRO A 131 5.65 -5.42 2.05
CA PRO A 131 5.19 -4.06 1.76
C PRO A 131 3.70 -3.82 2.07
N PHE A 132 2.86 -4.83 1.86
CA PHE A 132 1.43 -4.75 2.10
C PHE A 132 1.07 -4.55 3.58
N GLY A 133 1.90 -5.01 4.51
CA GLY A 133 1.69 -4.77 5.94
C GLY A 133 1.83 -3.29 6.30
N PHE A 134 2.79 -2.58 5.71
CA PHE A 134 2.92 -1.12 5.87
C PHE A 134 1.79 -0.36 5.18
N PHE A 135 1.36 -0.81 4.01
CA PHE A 135 0.19 -0.26 3.33
C PHE A 135 -1.08 -0.38 4.19
N SER A 136 -1.29 -1.55 4.80
CA SER A 136 -2.42 -1.77 5.71
C SER A 136 -2.35 -0.87 6.94
N ALA A 137 -1.16 -0.72 7.52
CA ALA A 137 -0.93 0.19 8.66
C ALA A 137 -1.24 1.66 8.29
N ALA A 138 -0.85 2.11 7.11
CA ALA A 138 -1.21 3.44 6.62
C ALA A 138 -2.73 3.63 6.56
N LEU A 139 -3.46 2.67 6.00
CA LEU A 139 -4.92 2.74 5.90
C LEU A 139 -5.62 2.71 7.25
N GLU A 140 -5.07 2.01 8.26
CA GLU A 140 -5.60 2.04 9.62
C GLU A 140 -5.40 3.40 10.28
N MET A 141 -4.23 4.03 10.07
CA MET A 141 -3.93 5.33 10.67
C MET A 141 -4.81 6.45 10.12
N ASN A 142 -5.00 6.50 8.82
CA ASN A 142 -5.80 7.55 8.18
C ASN A 142 -6.65 6.99 7.03
N PRO A 143 -7.76 6.29 7.33
CA PRO A 143 -8.65 5.78 6.30
C PRO A 143 -9.15 6.91 5.40
N PRO A 144 -9.10 6.77 4.06
CA PRO A 144 -9.52 7.84 3.15
C PRO A 144 -10.94 8.35 3.36
N ALA A 145 -11.86 7.49 3.82
CA ALA A 145 -13.25 7.87 4.11
C ALA A 145 -13.38 8.75 5.36
N GLU A 146 -12.41 8.70 6.27
CA GLU A 146 -12.41 9.42 7.54
C GLU A 146 -11.41 10.58 7.57
N SER A 147 -10.59 10.73 6.53
CA SER A 147 -9.57 11.77 6.47
C SER A 147 -10.23 13.16 6.45
N ARG A 148 -9.85 14.00 7.40
CA ARG A 148 -10.40 15.35 7.62
C ARG A 148 -9.32 16.43 7.61
N TYR A 149 -8.10 16.08 7.21
CA TYR A 149 -7.00 17.05 7.29
C TYR A 149 -7.23 18.25 6.35
N ASN A 150 -7.20 18.01 5.04
CA ASN A 150 -7.56 18.99 4.02
C ASN A 150 -7.79 18.29 2.67
N THR A 151 -8.39 18.99 1.72
CA THR A 151 -8.75 18.40 0.42
C THR A 151 -7.52 18.01 -0.39
N LEU A 152 -6.46 18.84 -0.40
CA LEU A 152 -5.23 18.57 -1.15
C LEU A 152 -4.52 17.34 -0.57
N GLY A 153 -4.32 17.30 0.75
CA GLY A 153 -3.70 16.16 1.42
C GLY A 153 -4.48 14.86 1.21
N ASN A 154 -5.81 14.93 1.14
CA ASN A 154 -6.63 13.75 0.82
C ASN A 154 -6.40 13.27 -0.63
N ILE A 155 -6.23 14.19 -1.59
CA ILE A 155 -5.90 13.84 -2.98
C ILE A 155 -4.51 13.21 -3.03
N GLU A 156 -3.53 13.77 -2.34
CA GLU A 156 -2.17 13.22 -2.24
C GLU A 156 -2.18 11.78 -1.69
N ASN A 157 -2.93 11.55 -0.60
CA ASN A 157 -3.09 10.22 -0.02
C ASN A 157 -3.72 9.22 -1.00
N LEU A 158 -4.75 9.63 -1.74
CA LEU A 158 -5.39 8.78 -2.76
C LEU A 158 -4.43 8.46 -3.92
N ILE A 159 -3.59 9.42 -4.33
CA ILE A 159 -2.56 9.18 -5.33
C ILE A 159 -1.53 8.18 -4.83
N LEU A 160 -1.10 8.27 -3.56
CA LEU A 160 -0.18 7.30 -2.97
C LEU A 160 -0.76 5.89 -2.93
N ILE A 161 -2.05 5.74 -2.56
CA ILE A 161 -2.76 4.46 -2.59
C ILE A 161 -2.76 3.87 -4.01
N ALA A 162 -3.15 4.69 -5.00
CA ALA A 162 -3.20 4.25 -6.39
C ALA A 162 -1.80 3.81 -6.89
N ARG A 163 -0.76 4.55 -6.52
CA ARG A 163 0.63 4.20 -6.86
C ARG A 163 1.10 2.91 -6.22
N PHE A 164 0.82 2.71 -4.94
CA PHE A 164 1.14 1.44 -4.31
C PHE A 164 0.52 0.28 -5.09
N GLY A 165 -0.76 0.40 -5.46
CA GLY A 165 -1.45 -0.61 -6.27
C GLY A 165 -0.77 -0.87 -7.61
N VAL A 166 -0.34 0.18 -8.32
CA VAL A 166 0.37 0.07 -9.60
C VAL A 166 1.74 -0.58 -9.42
N TYR A 167 2.56 -0.09 -8.50
CA TYR A 167 3.94 -0.58 -8.31
C TYR A 167 3.97 -1.98 -7.72
N TYR A 168 3.04 -2.30 -6.83
CA TYR A 168 2.92 -3.62 -6.24
C TYR A 168 2.53 -4.67 -7.29
N ASN A 169 1.64 -4.33 -8.22
CA ASN A 169 1.15 -5.24 -9.26
C ASN A 169 2.07 -5.36 -10.49
N ILE A 170 2.83 -4.32 -10.85
CA ILE A 170 3.71 -4.32 -12.02
C ILE A 170 4.85 -5.35 -11.94
N GLY A 171 5.14 -5.90 -10.79
CA GLY A 171 6.24 -6.83 -10.60
C GLY A 171 5.86 -8.31 -10.55
N ILE A 172 4.68 -8.68 -10.99
CA ILE A 172 4.21 -10.07 -10.99
C ILE A 172 4.47 -10.75 -12.37
N TYR A 173 5.34 -10.19 -13.18
CA TYR A 173 5.75 -10.79 -14.45
C TYR A 173 7.21 -11.22 -14.40
#